data_e0b6268734eabded5484ef95ac1cc702
#
_entry.id   e0b6268734eabded5484ef95ac1cc702
#
_cell.length_a   1.000
_cell.length_b   1.000
_cell.length_c   1.000
_cell.angle_alpha   90.00
_cell.angle_beta   90.00
_cell.angle_gamma   90.00
#
_symmetry.space_group_name_H-M   'P 1'
#
loop_
_entity.id
_entity.type
_entity.pdbx_description
1 polymer ?
#
loop_
_entity_poly.entity_id
_entity_poly.type
_entity_poly.pdbx_seq_one_letter_code
_entity_poly.pdbx_strand_id
1 'polypeptide(L)'
;MPSARPVTYCTPNRFVPVGVIQPGNCEKLGLRADAIRHYGWTLGVSQKKKGLKEMTSNQLEKVAAANQKDGGTLKRAFEHGDVWVKLSFLVMGLGNLAAGQLVKGLIFLAVEAGYIVFMAAPMGGAYWLSMLPSLGWRETEEVWNDDLFVYEYVQGDNSQQILLYAVATLVITVLFITIWRASVRSGFLASCKKAQGAHVNTFAEDVKSLFDLNIHKLLMTPPFILLVAFTVTPLIYMMLMAFTNYSKTDSHLILFDWVGLKNFGDLFNSTSVIGRQFWGVLGWTITWAFFATFLNFFLGTIMAMIIERPTTRCKALWRTILSITIAVPQFVSLMIISTMFKDNGAAQKLMRTLGFIGANENLPFWTNALWARVTVIVINVWVGIPYTVMSVTGILKNIPAEQYEAARIDGANAAQQFTNITLPYMFFVMTPTLITTFTSNINNFNVIYLLSKGDPTYVGDTAGQTDLLVTWLYKLTVDKQQYNLAAVIGIMTFLILAFVSLVTYRNSASYKDEGAFK
;
A
#
# COMPACT_ATOMS: atom_id res chain seq x y z
N MET A 1 -43.17 -14.21 -36.06
CA MET A 1 -42.06 -13.70 -35.20
C MET A 1 -40.84 -14.56 -35.45
N PRO A 2 -39.81 -14.08 -36.13
CA PRO A 2 -38.60 -14.88 -36.35
C PRO A 2 -37.60 -14.67 -35.18
N SER A 3 -37.09 -15.79 -34.69
CA SER A 3 -36.11 -15.92 -33.61
C SER A 3 -34.80 -15.23 -33.95
N ALA A 4 -34.39 -14.28 -33.10
CA ALA A 4 -33.08 -13.66 -33.16
C ALA A 4 -31.99 -14.67 -32.75
N ARG A 5 -31.04 -14.93 -33.65
CA ARG A 5 -29.79 -15.66 -33.32
C ARG A 5 -28.81 -14.70 -32.63
N PRO A 6 -28.04 -15.15 -31.67
CA PRO A 6 -27.08 -14.30 -30.98
C PRO A 6 -25.94 -13.87 -31.90
N VAL A 7 -25.66 -12.59 -31.93
CA VAL A 7 -24.51 -11.99 -32.63
C VAL A 7 -23.25 -12.29 -31.80
N THR A 8 -22.42 -13.19 -32.32
CA THR A 8 -21.10 -13.46 -31.76
C THR A 8 -20.17 -12.30 -32.12
N TYR A 9 -19.79 -11.49 -31.14
CA TYR A 9 -18.75 -10.47 -31.32
C TYR A 9 -17.40 -11.16 -31.49
N CYS A 10 -16.74 -10.95 -32.63
CA CYS A 10 -15.35 -11.32 -32.83
C CYS A 10 -14.47 -10.49 -31.90
N THR A 11 -13.93 -11.11 -30.87
CA THR A 11 -12.90 -10.50 -30.01
C THR A 11 -11.60 -10.29 -30.80
N PRO A 12 -10.78 -9.26 -30.51
CA PRO A 12 -9.59 -8.90 -31.29
C PRO A 12 -8.41 -9.88 -31.19
N ASN A 13 -8.61 -11.08 -30.72
CA ASN A 13 -7.52 -12.02 -30.35
C ASN A 13 -7.31 -13.21 -31.30
N ARG A 14 -7.92 -13.24 -32.48
CA ARG A 14 -7.52 -14.21 -33.51
C ARG A 14 -7.02 -13.48 -34.74
N PHE A 15 -5.73 -13.27 -34.81
CA PHE A 15 -5.05 -12.96 -36.06
C PHE A 15 -4.97 -14.22 -36.90
N VAL A 16 -5.70 -14.22 -37.99
CA VAL A 16 -5.49 -15.16 -39.10
C VAL A 16 -4.19 -14.71 -39.78
N PRO A 17 -3.23 -15.58 -40.06
CA PRO A 17 -2.05 -15.22 -40.85
C PRO A 17 -2.51 -14.66 -42.20
N VAL A 18 -1.95 -13.49 -42.56
CA VAL A 18 -2.26 -12.82 -43.85
C VAL A 18 -1.58 -13.59 -44.97
N GLY A 19 -2.18 -14.70 -45.35
CA GLY A 19 -2.03 -15.31 -46.63
C GLY A 19 -3.23 -14.88 -47.45
N VAL A 20 -2.96 -14.02 -48.42
CA VAL A 20 -3.80 -13.70 -49.59
C VAL A 20 -5.32 -13.88 -49.41
N ILE A 21 -6.01 -12.90 -48.88
CA ILE A 21 -7.46 -12.80 -48.96
C ILE A 21 -7.79 -12.19 -50.33
N GLN A 22 -8.24 -13.00 -51.27
CA GLN A 22 -8.83 -12.51 -52.53
C GLN A 22 -10.17 -11.83 -52.24
N PRO A 23 -10.55 -10.76 -52.99
CA PRO A 23 -11.75 -9.97 -52.74
C PRO A 23 -13.08 -10.74 -52.70
N GLY A 24 -13.14 -11.95 -53.27
CA GLY A 24 -14.35 -12.78 -53.33
C GLY A 24 -14.67 -13.58 -52.05
N ASN A 25 -13.79 -13.57 -51.02
CA ASN A 25 -13.98 -14.37 -49.81
C ASN A 25 -14.58 -13.58 -48.62
N CYS A 26 -14.82 -12.29 -48.76
CA CYS A 26 -15.39 -11.46 -47.67
C CYS A 26 -16.87 -11.76 -47.42
N GLU A 27 -17.63 -12.14 -48.45
CA GLU A 27 -19.04 -12.51 -48.30
C GLU A 27 -19.26 -13.84 -47.56
N LYS A 28 -18.33 -14.78 -47.69
CA LYS A 28 -18.39 -16.07 -46.97
C LYS A 28 -18.10 -15.97 -45.47
N LEU A 29 -17.52 -14.85 -45.02
CA LEU A 29 -17.18 -14.60 -43.61
C LEU A 29 -18.22 -13.71 -42.88
N GLY A 30 -19.31 -13.29 -43.50
CA GLY A 30 -20.40 -12.56 -42.86
C GLY A 30 -20.04 -11.16 -42.33
N LEU A 31 -18.97 -10.54 -42.84
CA LEU A 31 -18.55 -9.21 -42.45
C LEU A 31 -19.26 -8.13 -43.29
N ARG A 32 -20.18 -7.38 -42.68
CA ARG A 32 -20.82 -6.23 -43.32
C ARG A 32 -19.83 -5.08 -43.52
N ALA A 33 -19.89 -4.44 -44.66
CA ALA A 33 -19.05 -3.31 -45.07
C ALA A 33 -19.11 -2.09 -44.11
N ASP A 34 -20.14 -1.99 -43.29
CA ASP A 34 -20.36 -0.87 -42.36
C ASP A 34 -19.47 -0.92 -41.10
N ALA A 35 -19.02 -2.12 -40.72
CA ALA A 35 -18.09 -2.25 -39.58
C ALA A 35 -16.67 -1.72 -39.87
N ILE A 36 -16.35 -1.57 -41.17
CA ILE A 36 -15.03 -1.08 -41.61
C ILE A 36 -14.96 0.45 -41.60
N ARG A 37 -16.11 1.16 -41.70
CA ARG A 37 -16.15 2.63 -41.72
C ARG A 37 -15.95 3.30 -40.37
N HIS A 38 -16.26 2.65 -39.26
CA HIS A 38 -16.21 3.27 -37.94
C HIS A 38 -14.81 3.35 -37.31
N TYR A 39 -13.80 2.71 -37.90
CA TYR A 39 -12.43 2.68 -37.37
C TYR A 39 -11.38 3.43 -38.19
N GLY A 40 -11.77 4.39 -39.05
CA GLY A 40 -10.83 5.27 -39.76
C GLY A 40 -9.89 4.54 -40.75
N TRP A 41 -10.30 3.39 -41.31
CA TRP A 41 -9.46 2.55 -42.14
C TRP A 41 -9.61 2.79 -43.65
N THR A 42 -10.43 3.73 -44.07
CA THR A 42 -10.83 3.88 -45.48
C THR A 42 -9.84 4.63 -46.38
N LEU A 43 -8.83 5.30 -45.83
CA LEU A 43 -7.85 6.02 -46.68
C LEU A 43 -6.46 5.34 -46.74
N GLY A 44 -6.23 4.30 -45.94
CA GLY A 44 -4.92 3.63 -45.89
C GLY A 44 -4.77 2.35 -46.70
N VAL A 45 -5.85 1.76 -47.23
CA VAL A 45 -5.80 0.42 -47.83
C VAL A 45 -5.12 0.41 -49.19
N SER A 46 -5.27 1.47 -49.99
CA SER A 46 -4.61 1.54 -51.32
C SER A 46 -3.11 1.83 -51.21
N GLN A 47 -2.70 2.73 -50.30
CA GLN A 47 -1.28 3.01 -50.06
C GLN A 47 -0.60 1.88 -49.27
N LYS A 48 -1.30 1.23 -48.31
CA LYS A 48 -0.75 0.06 -47.58
C LYS A 48 -0.50 -1.13 -48.47
N LYS A 49 -1.32 -1.38 -49.52
CA LYS A 49 -1.07 -2.47 -50.47
C LYS A 49 0.17 -2.26 -51.32
N LYS A 50 0.52 -1.02 -51.69
CA LYS A 50 1.78 -0.70 -52.40
C LYS A 50 3.00 -0.86 -51.49
N GLY A 51 2.96 -0.37 -50.25
CA GLY A 51 4.07 -0.47 -49.29
C GLY A 51 4.36 -1.92 -48.83
N LEU A 52 3.34 -2.79 -48.75
CA LEU A 52 3.53 -4.20 -48.34
C LEU A 52 4.18 -5.07 -49.42
N LYS A 53 3.98 -4.73 -50.71
CA LYS A 53 4.57 -5.47 -51.83
C LYS A 53 6.07 -5.22 -52.00
N GLU A 54 6.59 -4.11 -51.46
CA GLU A 54 8.01 -3.74 -51.57
C GLU A 54 8.82 -4.05 -50.30
N MET A 55 8.19 -4.55 -49.23
CA MET A 55 8.88 -4.89 -47.97
C MET A 55 9.62 -6.22 -48.09
N THR A 56 10.90 -6.22 -47.71
CA THR A 56 11.71 -7.44 -47.60
C THR A 56 11.17 -8.35 -46.49
N SER A 57 11.41 -9.66 -46.55
CA SER A 57 11.00 -10.64 -45.54
C SER A 57 11.41 -10.23 -44.13
N ASN A 58 12.59 -9.63 -44.01
CA ASN A 58 13.15 -9.11 -42.74
C ASN A 58 12.36 -7.91 -42.18
N GLN A 59 11.76 -7.09 -43.04
CA GLN A 59 10.89 -5.98 -42.62
C GLN A 59 9.49 -6.44 -42.17
N LEU A 60 8.96 -7.50 -42.81
CA LEU A 60 7.67 -8.12 -42.43
C LEU A 60 7.78 -8.82 -41.05
N GLU A 61 8.91 -9.48 -40.81
CA GLU A 61 9.19 -10.07 -39.49
C GLU A 61 9.27 -9.03 -38.37
N LYS A 62 9.95 -7.89 -38.60
CA LYS A 62 10.00 -6.76 -37.65
C LYS A 62 8.63 -6.21 -37.32
N VAL A 63 7.73 -6.11 -38.31
CA VAL A 63 6.35 -5.64 -38.16
C VAL A 63 5.51 -6.62 -37.36
N ALA A 64 5.63 -7.91 -37.64
CA ALA A 64 4.94 -8.95 -36.90
C ALA A 64 5.40 -8.99 -35.42
N ALA A 65 6.71 -8.81 -35.19
CA ALA A 65 7.27 -8.74 -33.84
C ALA A 65 6.79 -7.52 -33.03
N ALA A 66 6.56 -6.37 -33.68
CA ALA A 66 6.07 -5.16 -33.03
C ALA A 66 4.59 -5.24 -32.59
N ASN A 67 3.79 -6.03 -33.30
CA ASN A 67 2.34 -6.12 -33.07
C ASN A 67 1.92 -7.16 -32.01
N GLN A 68 2.83 -7.98 -31.51
CA GLN A 68 2.53 -8.93 -30.42
C GLN A 68 2.57 -8.28 -29.03
N LYS A 69 1.63 -8.65 -28.16
CA LYS A 69 1.53 -8.12 -26.78
C LYS A 69 2.77 -8.42 -25.93
N ASP A 70 3.07 -7.51 -25.08
CA ASP A 70 4.12 -7.20 -24.07
C ASP A 70 5.10 -8.28 -23.54
N GLY A 71 4.86 -9.55 -23.68
CA GLY A 71 5.75 -10.61 -23.18
C GLY A 71 6.93 -10.88 -24.11
N GLY A 72 8.03 -10.15 -24.00
CA GLY A 72 9.23 -10.43 -24.78
C GLY A 72 9.72 -9.30 -25.70
N THR A 73 9.26 -8.06 -25.48
CA THR A 73 9.62 -6.91 -26.31
C THR A 73 11.13 -6.65 -26.34
N LEU A 74 11.84 -6.83 -25.20
CA LEU A 74 13.31 -6.67 -25.15
C LEU A 74 14.03 -7.75 -25.95
N LYS A 75 13.60 -9.02 -25.82
CA LYS A 75 14.17 -10.13 -26.60
C LYS A 75 14.03 -9.87 -28.10
N ARG A 76 12.84 -9.44 -28.52
CA ARG A 76 12.57 -9.10 -29.93
C ARG A 76 13.34 -7.87 -30.41
N ALA A 77 13.49 -6.84 -29.56
CA ALA A 77 14.31 -5.69 -29.87
C ALA A 77 15.77 -6.09 -30.13
N PHE A 78 16.27 -7.06 -29.37
CA PHE A 78 17.62 -7.59 -29.56
C PHE A 78 17.75 -8.48 -30.82
N GLU A 79 16.77 -9.40 -31.04
CA GLU A 79 16.79 -10.35 -32.16
C GLU A 79 16.52 -9.66 -33.50
N HIS A 80 15.48 -8.83 -33.57
CA HIS A 80 14.92 -8.27 -34.81
C HIS A 80 15.11 -6.76 -34.95
N GLY A 81 15.70 -6.10 -33.95
CA GLY A 81 16.00 -4.66 -33.98
C GLY A 81 17.12 -4.32 -34.99
N ASP A 82 17.05 -3.09 -35.52
CA ASP A 82 18.16 -2.54 -36.31
C ASP A 82 19.40 -2.35 -35.44
N VAL A 83 20.55 -2.12 -36.08
CA VAL A 83 21.84 -1.87 -35.38
C VAL A 83 21.68 -0.78 -34.32
N TRP A 84 20.99 0.31 -34.64
CA TRP A 84 20.74 1.42 -33.69
C TRP A 84 19.86 1.03 -32.49
N VAL A 85 18.91 0.15 -32.70
CA VAL A 85 18.07 -0.41 -31.60
C VAL A 85 18.91 -1.34 -30.74
N LYS A 86 19.79 -2.15 -31.34
CA LYS A 86 20.73 -3.01 -30.58
C LYS A 86 21.70 -2.17 -29.76
N LEU A 87 22.26 -1.11 -30.37
CA LEU A 87 23.12 -0.16 -29.65
C LEU A 87 22.40 0.59 -28.53
N SER A 88 21.04 0.73 -28.58
CA SER A 88 20.26 1.33 -27.49
C SER A 88 20.26 0.50 -26.20
N PHE A 89 20.71 -0.75 -26.23
CA PHE A 89 20.95 -1.53 -25.02
C PHE A 89 22.17 -1.03 -24.24
N LEU A 90 23.15 -0.43 -24.95
CA LEU A 90 24.37 0.10 -24.37
C LEU A 90 24.29 1.62 -24.14
N VAL A 91 23.73 2.36 -25.12
CA VAL A 91 23.58 3.82 -25.06
C VAL A 91 22.10 4.17 -25.30
N MET A 92 21.43 4.66 -24.27
CA MET A 92 19.99 4.92 -24.30
C MET A 92 19.63 5.97 -25.37
N GLY A 93 18.49 5.76 -26.03
CA GLY A 93 17.95 6.72 -26.97
C GLY A 93 18.48 6.64 -28.39
N LEU A 94 19.54 5.90 -28.71
CA LEU A 94 20.10 5.79 -30.06
C LEU A 94 19.07 5.30 -31.09
N GLY A 95 18.23 4.33 -30.73
CA GLY A 95 17.15 3.85 -31.59
C GLY A 95 16.09 4.91 -31.88
N ASN A 96 15.81 5.79 -30.91
CA ASN A 96 14.91 6.92 -31.11
C ASN A 96 15.54 8.00 -32.01
N LEU A 97 16.83 8.32 -31.80
CA LEU A 97 17.59 9.25 -32.65
C LEU A 97 17.58 8.79 -34.11
N ALA A 98 17.93 7.52 -34.36
CA ALA A 98 17.95 6.94 -35.69
C ALA A 98 16.58 6.88 -36.36
N ALA A 99 15.52 6.79 -35.56
CA ALA A 99 14.13 6.86 -36.05
C ALA A 99 13.64 8.29 -36.33
N GLY A 100 14.42 9.34 -35.96
CA GLY A 100 14.06 10.75 -36.16
C GLY A 100 13.44 11.43 -34.94
N GLN A 101 13.36 10.75 -33.79
CA GLN A 101 12.85 11.31 -32.53
C GLN A 101 13.97 11.96 -31.71
N LEU A 102 14.55 13.08 -32.21
CA LEU A 102 15.74 13.71 -31.66
C LEU A 102 15.59 14.09 -30.18
N VAL A 103 14.55 14.84 -29.82
CA VAL A 103 14.35 15.33 -28.45
C VAL A 103 14.20 14.17 -27.47
N LYS A 104 13.41 13.18 -27.84
CA LYS A 104 13.17 12.00 -26.99
C LYS A 104 14.44 11.15 -26.81
N GLY A 105 15.21 10.97 -27.88
CA GLY A 105 16.49 10.28 -27.83
C GLY A 105 17.51 11.01 -26.94
N LEU A 106 17.60 12.34 -27.05
CA LEU A 106 18.46 13.16 -26.19
C LEU A 106 18.03 13.14 -24.71
N ILE A 107 16.74 13.12 -24.43
CA ILE A 107 16.26 12.98 -23.03
C ILE A 107 16.71 11.64 -22.44
N PHE A 108 16.57 10.53 -23.18
CA PHE A 108 17.03 9.23 -22.69
C PHE A 108 18.54 9.20 -22.48
N LEU A 109 19.30 9.78 -23.40
CA LEU A 109 20.77 9.89 -23.28
C LEU A 109 21.18 10.77 -22.09
N ALA A 110 20.47 11.88 -21.84
CA ALA A 110 20.72 12.74 -20.68
C ALA A 110 20.43 12.01 -19.35
N VAL A 111 19.38 11.19 -19.29
CA VAL A 111 19.07 10.34 -18.12
C VAL A 111 20.19 9.33 -17.87
N GLU A 112 20.71 8.69 -18.92
CA GLU A 112 21.82 7.76 -18.79
C GLU A 112 23.10 8.46 -18.34
N ALA A 113 23.46 9.58 -18.97
CA ALA A 113 24.61 10.38 -18.57
C ALA A 113 24.50 10.84 -17.11
N GLY A 114 23.32 11.32 -16.70
CA GLY A 114 23.04 11.70 -15.32
C GLY A 114 23.20 10.53 -14.34
N TYR A 115 22.74 9.35 -14.71
CA TYR A 115 22.91 8.14 -13.88
C TYR A 115 24.39 7.72 -13.80
N ILE A 116 25.14 7.76 -14.90
CA ILE A 116 26.58 7.44 -14.91
C ILE A 116 27.35 8.44 -14.02
N VAL A 117 27.08 9.74 -14.15
CA VAL A 117 27.68 10.78 -13.30
C VAL A 117 27.34 10.55 -11.84
N PHE A 118 26.08 10.25 -11.52
CA PHE A 118 25.67 9.91 -10.15
C PHE A 118 26.41 8.69 -9.60
N MET A 119 26.59 7.64 -10.40
CA MET A 119 27.30 6.43 -9.96
C MET A 119 28.79 6.66 -9.79
N ALA A 120 29.43 7.45 -10.68
CA ALA A 120 30.85 7.67 -10.72
C ALA A 120 31.36 8.82 -9.84
N ALA A 121 30.44 9.66 -9.31
CA ALA A 121 30.81 10.79 -8.45
C ALA A 121 31.54 10.33 -7.18
N PRO A 122 32.45 11.12 -6.62
CA PRO A 122 32.98 10.91 -5.28
C PRO A 122 31.82 10.84 -4.27
N MET A 123 31.78 9.81 -3.45
CA MET A 123 30.62 9.51 -2.59
C MET A 123 29.30 9.36 -3.37
N GLY A 124 29.37 8.93 -4.62
CA GLY A 124 28.21 8.64 -5.48
C GLY A 124 27.63 7.25 -5.24
N GLY A 125 26.70 6.84 -6.13
CA GLY A 125 25.99 5.57 -5.97
C GLY A 125 26.89 4.34 -5.88
N ALA A 126 27.95 4.26 -6.68
CA ALA A 126 28.88 3.13 -6.66
C ALA A 126 29.65 3.04 -5.31
N TYR A 127 30.05 4.17 -4.75
CA TYR A 127 30.68 4.22 -3.43
C TYR A 127 29.76 3.64 -2.34
N TRP A 128 28.50 4.12 -2.26
CA TRP A 128 27.57 3.63 -1.25
C TRP A 128 27.23 2.15 -1.40
N LEU A 129 27.08 1.67 -2.64
CA LEU A 129 26.85 0.25 -2.90
C LEU A 129 28.05 -0.62 -2.52
N SER A 130 29.29 -0.14 -2.72
CA SER A 130 30.49 -0.88 -2.33
C SER A 130 30.67 -0.99 -0.80
N MET A 131 30.19 0.01 -0.06
CA MET A 131 30.21 0.03 1.41
C MET A 131 29.05 -0.74 2.06
N LEU A 132 27.99 -1.05 1.31
CA LEU A 132 26.81 -1.73 1.84
C LEU A 132 27.09 -3.10 2.50
N PRO A 133 27.97 -3.97 1.99
CA PRO A 133 28.25 -5.26 2.63
C PRO A 133 28.92 -5.15 4.00
N SER A 134 29.77 -4.13 4.20
CA SER A 134 30.51 -3.92 5.46
C SER A 134 29.81 -2.93 6.41
N LEU A 135 28.92 -2.08 5.91
CA LEU A 135 28.30 -0.95 6.61
C LEU A 135 29.30 0.05 7.21
N GLY A 136 30.55 0.03 6.74
CA GLY A 136 31.63 0.82 7.28
C GLY A 136 32.45 0.06 8.34
N TRP A 137 33.61 0.56 8.64
CA TRP A 137 34.54 -0.07 9.58
C TRP A 137 35.50 0.92 10.24
N ARG A 138 35.55 2.17 9.77
CA ARG A 138 36.42 3.20 10.35
C ARG A 138 35.72 3.89 11.51
N GLU A 139 36.34 3.83 12.68
CA GLU A 139 35.90 4.60 13.85
C GLU A 139 36.33 6.06 13.72
N THR A 140 35.70 6.92 14.50
CA THR A 140 36.14 8.32 14.64
C THR A 140 37.39 8.34 15.49
N GLU A 141 38.49 8.85 14.96
CA GLU A 141 39.77 8.92 15.62
C GLU A 141 40.12 10.37 15.96
N GLU A 142 40.75 10.57 17.13
CA GLU A 142 41.40 11.83 17.47
C GLU A 142 42.81 11.82 16.89
N VAL A 143 43.07 12.69 15.93
CA VAL A 143 44.38 12.85 15.30
C VAL A 143 44.98 14.19 15.73
N TRP A 144 46.20 14.17 16.19
CA TRP A 144 46.93 15.40 16.53
C TRP A 144 47.28 16.17 15.24
N ASN A 145 46.85 17.42 15.15
CA ASN A 145 47.19 18.33 14.09
C ASN A 145 48.41 19.18 14.49
N ASP A 146 49.56 18.90 13.90
CA ASP A 146 50.79 19.60 14.24
C ASP A 146 50.79 21.09 13.85
N ASP A 147 49.99 21.48 12.84
CA ASP A 147 49.89 22.86 12.38
C ASP A 147 49.05 23.73 13.29
N LEU A 148 48.02 23.17 13.91
CA LEU A 148 47.06 23.88 14.77
C LEU A 148 47.32 23.62 16.27
N PHE A 149 48.20 22.71 16.63
CA PHE A 149 48.48 22.26 18.01
C PHE A 149 47.21 21.85 18.78
N VAL A 150 46.26 21.19 18.07
CA VAL A 150 45.01 20.68 18.66
C VAL A 150 44.74 19.27 18.17
N TYR A 151 43.93 18.53 18.95
CA TYR A 151 43.38 17.28 18.47
C TYR A 151 42.19 17.57 17.52
N GLU A 152 42.24 17.03 16.32
CA GLU A 152 41.13 17.07 15.38
C GLU A 152 40.44 15.71 15.34
N TYR A 153 39.10 15.73 15.32
CA TYR A 153 38.31 14.53 15.15
C TYR A 153 38.20 14.22 13.66
N VAL A 154 38.90 13.18 13.21
CA VAL A 154 38.69 12.62 11.87
C VAL A 154 37.44 11.75 11.92
N GLN A 155 36.38 12.18 11.24
CA GLN A 155 35.11 11.45 11.20
C GLN A 155 35.31 10.08 10.56
N GLY A 156 34.89 9.04 11.29
CA GLY A 156 34.81 7.68 10.80
C GLY A 156 33.61 7.45 9.88
N ASP A 157 33.36 6.21 9.54
CA ASP A 157 32.23 5.80 8.76
C ASP A 157 30.93 5.89 9.58
N ASN A 158 29.82 6.17 8.92
CA ASN A 158 28.49 6.18 9.53
C ASN A 158 27.61 5.13 8.84
N SER A 159 27.40 4.00 9.51
CA SER A 159 26.63 2.86 8.97
C SER A 159 25.19 3.24 8.63
N GLN A 160 24.60 4.20 9.37
CA GLN A 160 23.24 4.69 9.09
C GLN A 160 23.20 5.42 7.73
N GLN A 161 24.17 6.29 7.46
CA GLN A 161 24.26 6.99 6.18
C GLN A 161 24.55 6.02 5.03
N ILE A 162 25.50 5.09 5.25
CA ILE A 162 25.82 4.06 4.26
C ILE A 162 24.58 3.26 3.87
N LEU A 163 23.85 2.75 4.84
CA LEU A 163 22.64 1.98 4.60
C LEU A 163 21.57 2.81 3.88
N LEU A 164 21.33 4.07 4.31
CA LEU A 164 20.34 4.96 3.72
C LEU A 164 20.66 5.27 2.26
N TYR A 165 21.89 5.71 1.98
CA TYR A 165 22.27 6.09 0.62
C TYR A 165 22.42 4.87 -0.30
N ALA A 166 22.84 3.71 0.23
CA ALA A 166 22.86 2.48 -0.54
C ALA A 166 21.44 2.04 -0.94
N VAL A 167 20.47 2.08 -0.03
CA VAL A 167 19.05 1.79 -0.34
C VAL A 167 18.50 2.77 -1.36
N ALA A 168 18.77 4.07 -1.19
CA ALA A 168 18.36 5.09 -2.16
C ALA A 168 18.97 4.81 -3.55
N THR A 169 20.26 4.43 -3.60
CA THR A 169 20.93 4.07 -4.85
C THR A 169 20.31 2.83 -5.50
N LEU A 170 19.95 1.80 -4.71
CA LEU A 170 19.24 0.63 -5.25
C LEU A 170 17.90 1.02 -5.86
N VAL A 171 17.13 1.87 -5.20
CA VAL A 171 15.84 2.35 -5.71
C VAL A 171 16.04 3.17 -6.99
N ILE A 172 17.01 4.09 -7.02
CA ILE A 172 17.36 4.88 -8.22
C ILE A 172 17.78 3.94 -9.36
N THR A 173 18.55 2.90 -9.07
CA THR A 173 18.98 1.91 -10.06
C THR A 173 17.80 1.13 -10.63
N VAL A 174 16.84 0.71 -9.81
CA VAL A 174 15.61 0.06 -10.29
C VAL A 174 14.78 1.00 -11.16
N LEU A 175 14.65 2.27 -10.79
CA LEU A 175 13.99 3.28 -11.63
C LEU A 175 14.74 3.49 -12.94
N PHE A 176 16.05 3.59 -12.91
CA PHE A 176 16.89 3.68 -14.11
C PHE A 176 16.68 2.48 -15.03
N ILE A 177 16.70 1.25 -14.52
CA ILE A 177 16.43 0.03 -15.30
C ILE A 177 15.03 0.08 -15.95
N THR A 178 14.02 0.61 -15.26
CA THR A 178 12.67 0.75 -15.86
C THR A 178 12.66 1.77 -17.00
N ILE A 179 13.36 2.89 -16.85
CA ILE A 179 13.50 3.92 -17.90
C ILE A 179 14.33 3.36 -19.06
N TRP A 180 15.42 2.63 -18.79
CA TRP A 180 16.22 1.96 -19.79
C TRP A 180 15.38 0.98 -20.63
N ARG A 181 14.57 0.14 -19.98
CA ARG A 181 13.63 -0.75 -20.68
C ARG A 181 12.64 0.03 -21.55
N ALA A 182 12.11 1.15 -21.05
CA ALA A 182 11.22 2.03 -21.79
C ALA A 182 11.90 2.66 -23.00
N SER A 183 13.16 3.07 -22.88
CA SER A 183 13.98 3.61 -23.97
C SER A 183 14.18 2.60 -25.10
N VAL A 184 14.65 1.39 -24.77
CA VAL A 184 14.85 0.32 -25.75
C VAL A 184 13.54 -0.04 -26.47
N ARG A 185 12.44 -0.18 -25.71
CA ARG A 185 11.10 -0.43 -26.27
C ARG A 185 10.65 0.69 -27.20
N SER A 186 10.85 1.94 -26.79
CA SER A 186 10.49 3.12 -27.58
C SER A 186 11.26 3.16 -28.90
N GLY A 187 12.58 2.97 -28.86
CA GLY A 187 13.44 2.94 -30.03
C GLY A 187 13.04 1.82 -31.00
N PHE A 188 12.77 0.61 -30.48
CA PHE A 188 12.32 -0.52 -31.30
C PHE A 188 10.98 -0.24 -31.99
N LEU A 189 9.98 0.28 -31.26
CA LEU A 189 8.68 0.63 -31.85
C LEU A 189 8.79 1.75 -32.89
N ALA A 190 9.65 2.74 -32.65
CA ALA A 190 9.90 3.81 -33.62
C ALA A 190 10.58 3.29 -34.90
N SER A 191 11.57 2.39 -34.76
CA SER A 191 12.23 1.72 -35.90
C SER A 191 11.25 0.88 -36.70
N CYS A 192 10.34 0.13 -36.04
CA CYS A 192 9.32 -0.65 -36.73
C CYS A 192 8.32 0.22 -37.50
N LYS A 193 7.88 1.35 -36.92
CA LYS A 193 7.01 2.32 -37.61
C LYS A 193 7.70 2.90 -38.85
N LYS A 194 8.97 3.30 -38.71
CA LYS A 194 9.77 3.83 -39.81
C LYS A 194 9.92 2.80 -40.94
N ALA A 195 10.17 1.53 -40.60
CA ALA A 195 10.29 0.45 -41.58
C ALA A 195 8.98 0.18 -42.33
N GLN A 196 7.82 0.46 -41.71
CA GLN A 196 6.50 0.37 -42.34
C GLN A 196 6.14 1.59 -43.20
N GLY A 197 7.00 2.62 -43.27
CA GLY A 197 6.62 3.90 -43.87
C GLY A 197 5.51 4.65 -43.11
N ALA A 198 5.25 4.25 -41.87
CA ALA A 198 4.26 4.90 -41.01
C ALA A 198 4.85 6.13 -40.33
N HIS A 199 4.01 7.11 -40.05
CA HIS A 199 4.45 8.31 -39.33
C HIS A 199 5.01 7.97 -37.95
N VAL A 200 6.21 8.45 -37.67
CA VAL A 200 6.85 8.35 -36.37
C VAL A 200 6.52 9.61 -35.59
N ASN A 201 5.89 9.49 -34.44
CA ASN A 201 5.46 10.62 -33.63
C ASN A 201 6.62 11.56 -33.33
N THR A 202 6.42 12.85 -33.50
CA THR A 202 7.30 13.92 -33.00
C THR A 202 7.20 14.04 -31.48
N PHE A 203 8.15 14.73 -30.86
CA PHE A 203 8.11 14.99 -29.41
C PHE A 203 6.81 15.75 -29.01
N ALA A 204 6.40 16.74 -29.80
CA ALA A 204 5.17 17.51 -29.54
C ALA A 204 3.92 16.62 -29.59
N GLU A 205 3.85 15.67 -30.53
CA GLU A 205 2.76 14.71 -30.62
C GLU A 205 2.76 13.72 -29.43
N ASP A 206 3.94 13.26 -29.00
CA ASP A 206 4.06 12.41 -27.82
C ASP A 206 3.61 13.15 -26.55
N VAL A 207 4.02 14.44 -26.38
CA VAL A 207 3.57 15.28 -25.27
C VAL A 207 2.06 15.50 -25.34
N LYS A 208 1.50 15.84 -26.53
CA LYS A 208 0.04 15.99 -26.71
C LYS A 208 -0.69 14.69 -26.33
N SER A 209 -0.14 13.53 -26.68
CA SER A 209 -0.75 12.25 -26.34
C SER A 209 -0.76 11.98 -24.83
N LEU A 210 0.15 12.59 -24.04
CA LEU A 210 0.13 12.49 -22.58
C LEU A 210 -1.06 13.27 -21.97
N PHE A 211 -1.51 14.34 -22.62
CA PHE A 211 -2.67 15.11 -22.15
C PHE A 211 -4.02 14.58 -22.68
N ASP A 212 -4.00 13.62 -23.62
CA ASP A 212 -5.19 13.04 -24.23
C ASP A 212 -5.24 11.52 -23.93
N LEU A 213 -4.72 10.70 -24.83
CA LEU A 213 -4.82 9.23 -24.76
C LEU A 213 -4.08 8.61 -23.56
N ASN A 214 -3.00 9.23 -23.10
CA ASN A 214 -2.15 8.73 -22.02
C ASN A 214 -2.22 9.58 -20.73
N ILE A 215 -3.29 10.35 -20.54
CA ILE A 215 -3.46 11.23 -19.38
C ILE A 215 -3.34 10.48 -18.06
N HIS A 216 -3.76 9.21 -18.02
CA HIS A 216 -3.60 8.35 -16.86
C HIS A 216 -2.14 8.17 -16.44
N LYS A 217 -1.20 8.10 -17.40
CA LYS A 217 0.24 7.99 -17.09
C LYS A 217 0.75 9.30 -16.50
N LEU A 218 0.36 10.44 -17.10
CA LEU A 218 0.74 11.76 -16.60
C LEU A 218 0.28 11.97 -15.16
N LEU A 219 -0.98 11.65 -14.86
CA LEU A 219 -1.57 11.83 -13.53
C LEU A 219 -1.04 10.84 -12.49
N MET A 220 -0.72 9.60 -12.89
CA MET A 220 -0.24 8.57 -11.96
C MET A 220 1.26 8.63 -11.70
N THR A 221 2.06 9.23 -12.59
CA THR A 221 3.52 9.26 -12.44
C THR A 221 3.99 10.05 -11.21
N PRO A 222 3.53 11.30 -10.93
CA PRO A 222 3.96 12.03 -9.73
C PRO A 222 3.61 11.30 -8.42
N PRO A 223 2.36 10.85 -8.17
CA PRO A 223 2.04 10.07 -6.99
C PRO A 223 2.89 8.80 -6.85
N PHE A 224 3.17 8.11 -7.96
CA PHE A 224 4.00 6.90 -7.92
C PHE A 224 5.44 7.21 -7.53
N ILE A 225 6.05 8.28 -8.06
CA ILE A 225 7.40 8.72 -7.68
C ILE A 225 7.44 9.08 -6.20
N LEU A 226 6.46 9.85 -5.71
CA LEU A 226 6.38 10.23 -4.29
C LEU A 226 6.20 9.00 -3.39
N LEU A 227 5.37 8.04 -3.79
CA LEU A 227 5.19 6.78 -3.06
C LEU A 227 6.50 6.00 -2.99
N VAL A 228 7.23 5.88 -4.09
CA VAL A 228 8.53 5.18 -4.09
C VAL A 228 9.55 5.92 -3.23
N ALA A 229 9.65 7.24 -3.35
CA ALA A 229 10.64 8.04 -2.62
C ALA A 229 10.36 8.08 -1.10
N PHE A 230 9.12 8.33 -0.70
CA PHE A 230 8.77 8.61 0.70
C PHE A 230 8.09 7.46 1.45
N THR A 231 7.69 6.40 0.77
CA THR A 231 7.08 5.23 1.41
C THR A 231 7.93 3.99 1.20
N VAL A 232 8.24 3.62 -0.05
CA VAL A 232 8.95 2.37 -0.34
C VAL A 232 10.39 2.43 0.13
N THR A 233 11.10 3.54 -0.12
CA THR A 233 12.52 3.68 0.28
C THR A 233 12.71 3.61 1.80
N PRO A 234 11.99 4.39 2.65
CA PRO A 234 12.10 4.26 4.10
C PRO A 234 11.66 2.87 4.62
N LEU A 235 10.69 2.25 3.97
CA LEU A 235 10.23 0.91 4.35
C LEU A 235 11.30 -0.16 4.09
N ILE A 236 11.99 -0.12 2.95
CA ILE A 236 13.12 -1.00 2.66
C ILE A 236 14.24 -0.75 3.68
N TYR A 237 14.56 0.50 3.96
CA TYR A 237 15.56 0.89 4.95
C TYR A 237 15.23 0.31 6.34
N MET A 238 14.00 0.50 6.81
CA MET A 238 13.53 -0.07 8.08
C MET A 238 13.60 -1.61 8.09
N MET A 239 13.22 -2.26 6.98
CA MET A 239 13.31 -3.72 6.89
C MET A 239 14.75 -4.21 6.99
N LEU A 240 15.71 -3.52 6.38
CA LEU A 240 17.12 -3.89 6.44
C LEU A 240 17.71 -3.70 7.85
N MET A 241 17.25 -2.70 8.60
CA MET A 241 17.66 -2.52 10.01
C MET A 241 17.35 -3.74 10.89
N ALA A 242 16.32 -4.52 10.58
CA ALA A 242 16.00 -5.74 11.31
C ALA A 242 17.11 -6.80 11.27
N PHE A 243 17.99 -6.72 10.27
CA PHE A 243 19.12 -7.63 10.09
C PHE A 243 20.44 -7.08 10.62
N THR A 244 20.42 -5.94 11.32
CA THR A 244 21.60 -5.29 11.92
C THR A 244 21.52 -5.29 13.43
N ASN A 245 22.62 -4.93 14.10
CA ASN A 245 22.67 -4.72 15.56
C ASN A 245 22.45 -3.24 15.96
N TYR A 246 21.80 -2.44 15.10
CA TYR A 246 21.57 -1.01 15.32
C TYR A 246 20.73 -0.74 16.58
N SER A 247 21.41 -0.42 17.68
CA SER A 247 20.80 -0.23 18.99
C SER A 247 21.66 0.65 19.88
N LYS A 248 21.03 1.50 20.69
CA LYS A 248 21.73 2.26 21.74
C LYS A 248 22.20 1.37 22.89
N THR A 249 21.45 0.32 23.20
CA THR A 249 21.77 -0.58 24.31
C THR A 249 23.15 -1.22 24.15
N ASP A 250 23.51 -1.53 22.89
CA ASP A 250 24.78 -2.14 22.55
C ASP A 250 25.84 -1.11 22.09
N SER A 251 25.57 0.19 22.24
CA SER A 251 26.43 1.31 21.79
C SER A 251 26.66 1.37 20.27
N HIS A 252 25.85 0.68 19.47
CA HIS A 252 25.95 0.62 18.01
C HIS A 252 25.02 1.64 17.33
N LEU A 253 25.17 2.94 17.63
CA LEU A 253 24.37 4.00 17.00
C LEU A 253 25.04 4.64 15.78
N ILE A 254 26.36 4.59 15.69
CA ILE A 254 27.12 5.19 14.58
C ILE A 254 27.63 4.10 13.66
N LEU A 255 28.36 3.14 14.25
CA LEU A 255 28.82 1.94 13.57
C LEU A 255 27.99 0.74 14.03
N PHE A 256 27.47 -0.01 13.10
CA PHE A 256 26.72 -1.24 13.33
C PHE A 256 26.93 -2.24 12.20
N ASP A 257 26.72 -3.51 12.49
CA ASP A 257 27.04 -4.63 11.61
C ASP A 257 25.79 -5.42 11.21
N TRP A 258 25.95 -6.20 10.16
CA TRP A 258 24.97 -7.20 9.78
C TRP A 258 25.02 -8.39 10.76
N VAL A 259 23.89 -8.69 11.40
CA VAL A 259 23.73 -9.86 12.30
C VAL A 259 22.81 -10.94 11.71
N GLY A 260 22.36 -10.75 10.50
CA GLY A 260 21.46 -11.68 9.82
C GLY A 260 20.14 -11.89 10.56
N LEU A 261 19.75 -13.13 10.81
CA LEU A 261 18.48 -13.49 11.46
C LEU A 261 18.55 -13.54 12.99
N LYS A 262 19.63 -13.09 13.63
CA LYS A 262 19.79 -13.15 15.10
C LYS A 262 18.63 -12.48 15.84
N ASN A 263 18.27 -11.26 15.44
CA ASN A 263 17.18 -10.50 16.07
C ASN A 263 15.81 -11.23 15.98
N PHE A 264 15.58 -11.94 14.88
CA PHE A 264 14.38 -12.79 14.73
C PHE A 264 14.47 -14.01 15.66
N GLY A 265 15.65 -14.61 15.80
CA GLY A 265 15.89 -15.69 16.76
C GLY A 265 15.59 -15.25 18.18
N ASP A 266 16.05 -14.07 18.60
CA ASP A 266 15.80 -13.50 19.92
C ASP A 266 14.29 -13.24 20.14
N LEU A 267 13.54 -12.85 19.12
CA LEU A 267 12.09 -12.68 19.22
C LEU A 267 11.34 -13.99 19.46
N PHE A 268 11.79 -15.09 18.85
CA PHE A 268 11.16 -16.41 19.02
C PHE A 268 11.68 -17.17 20.24
N ASN A 269 12.78 -16.71 20.84
CA ASN A 269 13.36 -17.32 22.03
C ASN A 269 12.61 -16.89 23.29
N SER A 270 11.86 -17.80 23.90
CA SER A 270 11.10 -17.54 25.14
C SER A 270 11.95 -17.20 26.37
N THR A 271 13.26 -17.42 26.34
CA THR A 271 14.18 -17.04 27.43
C THR A 271 14.60 -15.57 27.34
N SER A 272 14.53 -14.96 26.16
CA SER A 272 14.79 -13.55 25.98
C SER A 272 13.64 -12.70 26.52
N VAL A 273 13.94 -11.47 26.99
CA VAL A 273 12.92 -10.54 27.47
C VAL A 273 11.93 -10.20 26.36
N ILE A 274 12.44 -9.94 25.16
CA ILE A 274 11.63 -9.60 23.97
C ILE A 274 10.73 -10.75 23.56
N GLY A 275 11.26 -11.99 23.51
CA GLY A 275 10.48 -13.17 23.08
C GLY A 275 9.35 -13.51 24.05
N ARG A 276 9.57 -13.37 25.37
CA ARG A 276 8.49 -13.54 26.37
C ARG A 276 7.37 -12.53 26.17
N GLN A 277 7.72 -11.28 25.92
CA GLN A 277 6.75 -10.19 25.79
C GLN A 277 5.99 -10.27 24.45
N PHE A 278 6.65 -10.68 23.36
CA PHE A 278 6.06 -10.69 22.03
C PHE A 278 4.74 -11.45 21.96
N TRP A 279 4.70 -12.67 22.46
CA TRP A 279 3.48 -13.48 22.42
C TRP A 279 2.35 -12.92 23.27
N GLY A 280 2.70 -12.31 24.41
CA GLY A 280 1.72 -11.64 25.28
C GLY A 280 1.12 -10.40 24.61
N VAL A 281 1.97 -9.56 24.02
CA VAL A 281 1.55 -8.35 23.30
C VAL A 281 0.77 -8.69 22.03
N LEU A 282 1.21 -9.71 21.28
CA LEU A 282 0.49 -10.20 20.11
C LEU A 282 -0.91 -10.71 20.48
N GLY A 283 -1.01 -11.57 21.50
CA GLY A 283 -2.29 -12.09 21.98
C GLY A 283 -3.25 -10.97 22.42
N TRP A 284 -2.71 -9.99 23.15
CA TRP A 284 -3.48 -8.81 23.54
C TRP A 284 -3.87 -7.95 22.33
N THR A 285 -2.97 -7.72 21.37
CA THR A 285 -3.27 -6.97 20.15
C THR A 285 -4.44 -7.55 19.36
N ILE A 286 -4.45 -8.89 19.21
CA ILE A 286 -5.57 -9.58 18.54
C ILE A 286 -6.86 -9.47 19.35
N THR A 287 -6.78 -9.66 20.68
CA THR A 287 -7.94 -9.53 21.60
C THR A 287 -8.52 -8.11 21.53
N TRP A 288 -7.65 -7.10 21.60
CA TRP A 288 -8.04 -5.70 21.46
C TRP A 288 -8.73 -5.44 20.12
N ALA A 289 -8.11 -5.85 19.00
CA ALA A 289 -8.67 -5.62 17.67
C ALA A 289 -10.05 -6.29 17.50
N PHE A 290 -10.22 -7.48 18.08
CA PHE A 290 -11.51 -8.17 18.09
C PHE A 290 -12.58 -7.36 18.84
N PHE A 291 -12.35 -7.01 20.10
CA PHE A 291 -13.31 -6.26 20.88
C PHE A 291 -13.53 -4.85 20.32
N ALA A 292 -12.47 -4.15 19.93
CA ALA A 292 -12.57 -2.81 19.35
C ALA A 292 -13.36 -2.78 18.04
N THR A 293 -13.36 -3.85 17.27
CA THR A 293 -14.12 -3.95 16.02
C THR A 293 -15.54 -4.41 16.27
N PHE A 294 -15.71 -5.57 16.89
CA PHE A 294 -17.02 -6.23 16.96
C PHE A 294 -17.96 -5.62 18.01
N LEU A 295 -17.45 -5.16 19.16
CA LEU A 295 -18.31 -4.44 20.11
C LEU A 295 -18.82 -3.12 19.51
N ASN A 296 -17.96 -2.36 18.84
CA ASN A 296 -18.41 -1.15 18.14
C ASN A 296 -19.45 -1.46 17.07
N PHE A 297 -19.23 -2.51 16.28
CA PHE A 297 -20.18 -2.93 15.25
C PHE A 297 -21.54 -3.31 15.86
N PHE A 298 -21.57 -4.21 16.83
CA PHE A 298 -22.83 -4.67 17.43
C PHE A 298 -23.54 -3.57 18.20
N LEU A 299 -22.86 -2.87 19.08
CA LEU A 299 -23.47 -1.81 19.88
C LEU A 299 -23.88 -0.61 19.02
N GLY A 300 -23.06 -0.24 18.03
CA GLY A 300 -23.41 0.80 17.08
C GLY A 300 -24.62 0.42 16.20
N THR A 301 -24.70 -0.84 15.77
CA THR A 301 -25.86 -1.35 15.02
C THR A 301 -27.14 -1.31 15.88
N ILE A 302 -27.07 -1.78 17.11
CA ILE A 302 -28.21 -1.72 18.04
C ILE A 302 -28.64 -0.27 18.26
N MET A 303 -27.69 0.64 18.49
CA MET A 303 -27.99 2.06 18.68
C MET A 303 -28.61 2.68 17.43
N ALA A 304 -28.08 2.40 16.25
CA ALA A 304 -28.65 2.85 14.98
C ALA A 304 -30.08 2.35 14.79
N MET A 305 -30.37 1.08 15.08
CA MET A 305 -31.70 0.51 15.00
C MET A 305 -32.69 1.17 16.00
N ILE A 306 -32.24 1.48 17.21
CA ILE A 306 -33.06 2.19 18.20
C ILE A 306 -33.41 3.59 17.67
N ILE A 307 -32.47 4.31 17.11
CA ILE A 307 -32.69 5.66 16.56
C ILE A 307 -33.61 5.60 15.35
N GLU A 308 -33.48 4.60 14.48
CA GLU A 308 -34.30 4.49 13.26
C GLU A 308 -35.71 3.91 13.49
N ARG A 309 -36.03 3.40 14.66
CA ARG A 309 -37.36 2.87 14.95
C ARG A 309 -38.47 3.89 14.61
N PRO A 310 -39.62 3.48 14.06
CA PRO A 310 -40.75 4.37 13.78
C PRO A 310 -41.23 5.14 15.01
N THR A 311 -41.15 4.53 16.19
CA THR A 311 -41.58 5.09 17.48
C THR A 311 -40.61 6.12 18.07
N THR A 312 -39.35 6.16 17.59
CA THR A 312 -38.35 7.09 18.12
C THR A 312 -38.63 8.51 17.65
N ARG A 313 -38.86 9.42 18.61
CA ARG A 313 -39.05 10.83 18.34
C ARG A 313 -37.74 11.56 18.19
N CYS A 314 -37.71 12.65 17.42
CA CYS A 314 -36.54 13.53 17.22
C CYS A 314 -35.28 12.80 16.72
N LYS A 315 -35.41 11.88 15.75
CA LYS A 315 -34.30 11.11 15.18
C LYS A 315 -33.14 11.99 14.72
N ALA A 316 -33.44 13.15 14.12
CA ALA A 316 -32.44 14.10 13.68
C ALA A 316 -31.58 14.62 14.86
N LEU A 317 -32.20 14.92 15.99
CA LEU A 317 -31.50 15.38 17.19
C LEU A 317 -30.51 14.33 17.71
N TRP A 318 -30.93 13.07 17.82
CA TRP A 318 -30.05 11.98 18.26
C TRP A 318 -28.84 11.81 17.32
N ARG A 319 -29.09 11.84 16.02
CA ARG A 319 -27.99 11.78 15.03
C ARG A 319 -27.06 13.00 15.15
N THR A 320 -27.61 14.20 15.35
CA THR A 320 -26.79 15.42 15.52
C THR A 320 -25.94 15.34 16.78
N ILE A 321 -26.47 14.89 17.91
CA ILE A 321 -25.70 14.71 19.16
C ILE A 321 -24.53 13.75 18.93
N LEU A 322 -24.75 12.61 18.26
CA LEU A 322 -23.70 11.68 17.93
C LEU A 322 -22.68 12.26 16.93
N SER A 323 -23.14 13.05 15.94
CA SER A 323 -22.26 13.67 14.96
C SER A 323 -21.37 14.75 15.59
N ILE A 324 -21.83 15.48 16.60
CA ILE A 324 -21.02 16.47 17.33
C ILE A 324 -19.83 15.81 18.01
N THR A 325 -19.99 14.59 18.54
CA THR A 325 -18.86 13.87 19.17
C THR A 325 -17.76 13.52 18.16
N ILE A 326 -18.11 13.30 16.89
CA ILE A 326 -17.15 13.07 15.79
C ILE A 326 -16.40 14.35 15.42
N ALA A 327 -17.02 15.53 15.58
CA ALA A 327 -16.39 16.80 15.26
C ALA A 327 -15.26 17.19 16.23
N VAL A 328 -15.25 16.62 17.44
CA VAL A 328 -14.16 16.82 18.41
C VAL A 328 -12.96 15.96 17.99
N PRO A 329 -11.75 16.54 17.82
CA PRO A 329 -10.56 15.76 17.51
C PRO A 329 -10.34 14.64 18.54
N GLN A 330 -10.23 13.40 18.07
CA GLN A 330 -10.15 12.21 18.92
C GLN A 330 -9.02 12.30 19.97
N PHE A 331 -7.86 12.86 19.60
CA PHE A 331 -6.72 12.97 20.52
C PHE A 331 -7.06 13.84 21.75
N VAL A 332 -7.83 14.91 21.57
CA VAL A 332 -8.26 15.80 22.68
C VAL A 332 -9.13 15.02 23.66
N SER A 333 -10.14 14.32 23.13
CA SER A 333 -11.04 13.50 23.94
C SER A 333 -10.28 12.43 24.72
N LEU A 334 -9.36 11.70 24.08
CA LEU A 334 -8.59 10.64 24.71
C LEU A 334 -7.67 11.16 25.82
N MET A 335 -6.99 12.29 25.60
CA MET A 335 -6.12 12.90 26.62
C MET A 335 -6.91 13.40 27.85
N ILE A 336 -8.07 14.00 27.62
CA ILE A 336 -8.95 14.43 28.71
C ILE A 336 -9.41 13.21 29.51
N ILE A 337 -9.89 12.17 28.83
CA ILE A 337 -10.36 10.95 29.48
C ILE A 337 -9.23 10.27 30.25
N SER A 338 -8.04 10.17 29.66
CA SER A 338 -6.86 9.64 30.34
C SER A 338 -6.64 10.33 31.69
N THR A 339 -6.75 11.65 31.71
CA THR A 339 -6.58 12.46 32.94
C THR A 339 -7.73 12.24 33.93
N MET A 340 -8.97 12.08 33.44
CA MET A 340 -10.13 11.81 34.30
C MET A 340 -10.03 10.48 35.05
N PHE A 341 -9.38 9.46 34.45
CA PHE A 341 -9.26 8.12 35.02
C PHE A 341 -7.97 7.92 35.85
N LYS A 342 -7.10 8.95 35.96
CA LYS A 342 -5.94 8.91 36.88
C LYS A 342 -6.37 8.90 38.35
N ASP A 343 -5.41 8.57 39.21
CA ASP A 343 -5.59 8.69 40.67
C ASP A 343 -6.03 10.11 41.03
N ASN A 344 -7.07 10.21 41.85
CA ASN A 344 -7.74 11.46 42.21
C ASN A 344 -8.35 12.26 41.03
N GLY A 345 -8.47 11.65 39.83
CA GLY A 345 -9.15 12.22 38.69
C GLY A 345 -10.68 12.32 38.90
N ALA A 346 -11.36 12.97 37.97
CA ALA A 346 -12.80 13.21 38.05
C ALA A 346 -13.63 11.91 38.14
N ALA A 347 -13.21 10.85 37.41
CA ALA A 347 -13.88 9.55 37.46
C ALA A 347 -13.78 8.91 38.86
N GLN A 348 -12.61 8.95 39.49
CA GLN A 348 -12.40 8.45 40.86
C GLN A 348 -13.24 9.23 41.87
N LYS A 349 -13.25 10.57 41.77
CA LYS A 349 -14.09 11.44 42.62
C LYS A 349 -15.56 11.12 42.50
N LEU A 350 -16.06 10.94 41.29
CA LEU A 350 -17.44 10.57 41.02
C LEU A 350 -17.81 9.23 41.67
N MET A 351 -16.93 8.21 41.54
CA MET A 351 -17.16 6.88 42.13
C MET A 351 -17.19 6.93 43.65
N ARG A 352 -16.34 7.78 44.28
CA ARG A 352 -16.42 8.04 45.75
C ARG A 352 -17.70 8.73 46.15
N THR A 353 -18.10 9.77 45.41
CA THR A 353 -19.35 10.51 45.70
C THR A 353 -20.59 9.62 45.57
N LEU A 354 -20.59 8.69 44.60
CA LEU A 354 -21.69 7.73 44.41
C LEU A 354 -21.61 6.53 45.37
N GLY A 355 -20.60 6.44 46.23
CA GLY A 355 -20.45 5.37 47.22
C GLY A 355 -20.01 4.03 46.66
N PHE A 356 -19.48 3.97 45.43
CA PHE A 356 -18.94 2.74 44.82
C PHE A 356 -17.59 2.34 45.40
N ILE A 357 -16.81 3.31 45.91
CA ILE A 357 -15.49 3.11 46.53
C ILE A 357 -15.37 3.95 47.82
N GLY A 358 -14.51 3.53 48.73
CA GLY A 358 -14.21 4.25 49.95
C GLY A 358 -13.57 5.63 49.72
N ALA A 359 -13.63 6.51 50.71
CA ALA A 359 -13.17 7.90 50.60
C ALA A 359 -11.70 8.04 50.17
N ASN A 360 -10.86 7.09 50.61
CA ASN A 360 -9.43 7.06 50.32
C ASN A 360 -9.01 5.95 49.35
N GLU A 361 -9.97 5.28 48.73
CA GLU A 361 -9.69 4.21 47.76
C GLU A 361 -9.66 4.75 46.32
N ASN A 362 -8.84 4.14 45.49
CA ASN A 362 -8.79 4.38 44.04
C ASN A 362 -9.03 3.06 43.29
N LEU A 363 -9.80 3.09 42.25
CA LEU A 363 -9.89 1.98 41.30
C LEU A 363 -8.60 1.94 40.47
N PRO A 364 -8.02 0.75 40.28
CA PRO A 364 -6.70 0.61 39.64
C PRO A 364 -6.81 0.64 38.10
N PHE A 365 -7.41 1.70 37.54
CA PHE A 365 -7.68 1.83 36.10
C PHE A 365 -6.42 1.68 35.25
N TRP A 366 -5.27 2.21 35.71
CA TRP A 366 -4.02 2.17 34.96
C TRP A 366 -2.90 1.37 35.66
N THR A 367 -3.14 0.87 36.88
CA THR A 367 -2.14 0.16 37.69
C THR A 367 -2.35 -1.37 37.68
N ASN A 368 -3.54 -1.84 37.31
CA ASN A 368 -3.83 -3.26 37.16
C ASN A 368 -4.09 -3.61 35.70
N ALA A 369 -3.46 -4.69 35.20
CA ALA A 369 -3.51 -5.09 33.79
C ALA A 369 -4.94 -5.33 33.29
N LEU A 370 -5.78 -6.05 34.08
CA LEU A 370 -7.16 -6.35 33.68
C LEU A 370 -8.03 -5.08 33.63
N TRP A 371 -7.93 -4.25 34.67
CA TRP A 371 -8.65 -2.98 34.71
C TRP A 371 -8.26 -2.06 33.56
N ALA A 372 -6.96 -1.93 33.27
CA ALA A 372 -6.46 -1.11 32.18
C ALA A 372 -6.98 -1.59 30.83
N ARG A 373 -6.93 -2.91 30.58
CA ARG A 373 -7.45 -3.53 29.34
C ARG A 373 -8.95 -3.32 29.17
N VAL A 374 -9.73 -3.51 30.20
CA VAL A 374 -11.19 -3.26 30.17
C VAL A 374 -11.46 -1.78 29.95
N THR A 375 -10.76 -0.90 30.65
CA THR A 375 -10.93 0.55 30.55
C THR A 375 -10.66 1.06 29.13
N VAL A 376 -9.57 0.65 28.50
CA VAL A 376 -9.29 1.08 27.11
C VAL A 376 -10.33 0.55 26.12
N ILE A 377 -10.85 -0.68 26.30
CA ILE A 377 -11.93 -1.23 25.46
C ILE A 377 -13.21 -0.40 25.63
N VAL A 378 -13.64 -0.13 26.86
CA VAL A 378 -14.87 0.63 27.14
C VAL A 378 -14.78 2.04 26.56
N ILE A 379 -13.65 2.72 26.74
CA ILE A 379 -13.44 4.06 26.19
C ILE A 379 -13.44 4.02 24.65
N ASN A 380 -12.80 3.02 24.05
CA ASN A 380 -12.80 2.87 22.59
C ASN A 380 -14.21 2.62 22.04
N VAL A 381 -15.04 1.85 22.74
CA VAL A 381 -16.44 1.62 22.36
C VAL A 381 -17.21 2.95 22.42
N TRP A 382 -17.03 3.73 23.49
CA TRP A 382 -17.67 5.03 23.60
C TRP A 382 -17.30 6.00 22.47
N VAL A 383 -16.02 6.02 22.07
CA VAL A 383 -15.53 6.85 20.95
C VAL A 383 -16.00 6.30 19.60
N GLY A 384 -16.07 5.00 19.44
CA GLY A 384 -16.32 4.33 18.14
C GLY A 384 -17.80 4.20 17.77
N ILE A 385 -18.71 4.15 18.74
CA ILE A 385 -20.16 4.01 18.50
C ILE A 385 -20.71 5.08 17.53
N PRO A 386 -20.42 6.39 17.69
CA PRO A 386 -20.94 7.41 16.79
C PRO A 386 -20.60 7.16 15.32
N TYR A 387 -19.36 6.78 15.02
CA TYR A 387 -18.91 6.45 13.66
C TYR A 387 -19.68 5.26 13.09
N THR A 388 -19.86 4.22 13.90
CA THR A 388 -20.60 3.03 13.49
C THR A 388 -22.08 3.34 13.27
N VAL A 389 -22.71 4.12 14.14
CA VAL A 389 -24.12 4.54 13.98
C VAL A 389 -24.32 5.28 12.66
N MET A 390 -23.43 6.21 12.33
CA MET A 390 -23.52 6.95 11.06
C MET A 390 -23.44 6.03 9.84
N SER A 391 -22.46 5.12 9.82
CA SER A 391 -22.29 4.16 8.73
C SER A 391 -23.47 3.20 8.61
N VAL A 392 -23.88 2.61 9.73
CA VAL A 392 -24.96 1.62 9.80
C VAL A 392 -26.31 2.23 9.44
N THR A 393 -26.58 3.47 9.87
CA THR A 393 -27.84 4.18 9.54
C THR A 393 -28.04 4.27 8.02
N GLY A 394 -26.98 4.55 7.26
CA GLY A 394 -27.05 4.57 5.80
C GLY A 394 -27.43 3.21 5.21
N ILE A 395 -26.84 2.14 5.74
CA ILE A 395 -27.06 0.76 5.25
C ILE A 395 -28.45 0.26 5.61
N LEU A 396 -28.93 0.52 6.85
CA LEU A 396 -30.27 0.11 7.31
C LEU A 396 -31.38 0.66 6.42
N LYS A 397 -31.20 1.87 5.87
CA LYS A 397 -32.19 2.50 4.97
C LYS A 397 -32.24 1.85 3.58
N ASN A 398 -31.24 1.08 3.21
CA ASN A 398 -31.21 0.37 1.93
C ASN A 398 -31.88 -1.01 2.01
N ILE A 399 -32.25 -1.49 3.19
CA ILE A 399 -33.02 -2.73 3.33
C ILE A 399 -34.48 -2.44 2.94
N PRO A 400 -35.04 -3.15 1.93
CA PRO A 400 -36.42 -2.94 1.51
C PRO A 400 -37.41 -3.14 2.65
N ALA A 401 -38.34 -2.19 2.83
CA ALA A 401 -39.35 -2.25 3.90
C ALA A 401 -40.27 -3.47 3.78
N GLU A 402 -40.49 -3.93 2.53
CA GLU A 402 -41.33 -5.08 2.20
C GLU A 402 -40.84 -6.37 2.89
N GLN A 403 -39.51 -6.53 3.09
CA GLN A 403 -38.96 -7.69 3.80
C GLN A 403 -39.38 -7.72 5.26
N TYR A 404 -39.44 -6.56 5.92
CA TYR A 404 -39.91 -6.45 7.30
C TYR A 404 -41.44 -6.60 7.41
N GLU A 405 -42.19 -6.13 6.42
CA GLU A 405 -43.65 -6.27 6.36
C GLU A 405 -44.02 -7.74 6.14
N ALA A 406 -43.39 -8.43 5.21
CA ALA A 406 -43.59 -9.86 4.98
C ALA A 406 -43.29 -10.67 6.26
N ALA A 407 -42.14 -10.40 6.89
CA ALA A 407 -41.76 -11.09 8.12
C ALA A 407 -42.77 -10.85 9.29
N ARG A 408 -43.41 -9.67 9.36
CA ARG A 408 -44.48 -9.40 10.34
C ARG A 408 -45.74 -10.17 10.04
N ILE A 409 -46.09 -10.30 8.76
CA ILE A 409 -47.24 -11.11 8.34
C ILE A 409 -47.03 -12.59 8.71
N ASP A 410 -45.78 -13.07 8.57
CA ASP A 410 -45.35 -14.41 8.97
C ASP A 410 -45.22 -14.60 10.50
N GLY A 411 -45.51 -13.56 11.28
CA GLY A 411 -45.46 -13.62 12.74
C GLY A 411 -44.08 -13.49 13.37
N ALA A 412 -43.06 -13.05 12.60
CA ALA A 412 -41.70 -12.89 13.11
C ALA A 412 -41.62 -11.75 14.14
N ASN A 413 -41.05 -12.04 15.31
CA ASN A 413 -40.74 -11.06 16.32
C ASN A 413 -39.52 -10.19 15.96
N ALA A 414 -39.26 -9.12 16.72
CA ALA A 414 -38.17 -8.19 16.45
C ALA A 414 -36.78 -8.85 16.47
N ALA A 415 -36.54 -9.87 17.31
CA ALA A 415 -35.28 -10.59 17.36
C ALA A 415 -35.10 -11.46 16.12
N GLN A 416 -36.15 -12.13 15.66
CA GLN A 416 -36.14 -12.92 14.43
C GLN A 416 -35.91 -12.03 13.18
N GLN A 417 -36.56 -10.87 13.11
CA GLN A 417 -36.31 -9.89 12.04
C GLN A 417 -34.85 -9.40 12.06
N PHE A 418 -34.29 -9.16 13.24
CA PHE A 418 -32.88 -8.78 13.37
C PHE A 418 -31.95 -9.88 12.91
N THR A 419 -32.10 -11.10 13.40
CA THR A 419 -31.18 -12.21 13.12
C THR A 419 -31.27 -12.72 11.69
N ASN A 420 -32.47 -12.71 11.09
CA ASN A 420 -32.71 -13.34 9.79
C ASN A 420 -32.73 -12.35 8.61
N ILE A 421 -33.00 -11.06 8.86
CA ILE A 421 -33.03 -10.03 7.81
C ILE A 421 -31.90 -9.02 8.02
N THR A 422 -31.89 -8.31 9.16
CA THR A 422 -30.98 -7.18 9.36
C THR A 422 -29.53 -7.63 9.45
N LEU A 423 -29.21 -8.58 10.31
CA LEU A 423 -27.85 -8.99 10.60
C LEU A 423 -27.14 -9.64 9.41
N PRO A 424 -27.75 -10.56 8.64
CA PRO A 424 -27.13 -11.11 7.44
C PRO A 424 -26.84 -10.05 6.37
N TYR A 425 -27.79 -9.14 6.14
CA TYR A 425 -27.61 -8.04 5.20
C TYR A 425 -26.49 -7.10 5.65
N MET A 426 -26.45 -6.75 6.93
CA MET A 426 -25.40 -5.92 7.50
C MET A 426 -24.02 -6.58 7.36
N PHE A 427 -23.89 -7.87 7.68
CA PHE A 427 -22.63 -8.58 7.48
C PHE A 427 -22.21 -8.62 6.01
N PHE A 428 -23.14 -8.89 5.10
CA PHE A 428 -22.82 -8.91 3.67
C PHE A 428 -22.26 -7.56 3.20
N VAL A 429 -22.92 -6.46 3.54
CA VAL A 429 -22.50 -5.11 3.10
C VAL A 429 -21.27 -4.62 3.86
N MET A 430 -21.16 -4.91 5.17
CA MET A 430 -20.08 -4.37 6.01
C MET A 430 -18.85 -5.26 6.09
N THR A 431 -18.84 -6.46 5.55
CA THR A 431 -17.66 -7.34 5.61
C THR A 431 -16.37 -6.67 5.17
N PRO A 432 -16.28 -5.96 4.04
CA PRO A 432 -15.06 -5.27 3.66
C PRO A 432 -14.65 -4.20 4.68
N THR A 433 -15.62 -3.45 5.19
CA THR A 433 -15.38 -2.42 6.22
C THR A 433 -14.93 -3.04 7.54
N LEU A 434 -15.52 -4.15 7.97
CA LEU A 434 -15.11 -4.85 9.20
C LEU A 434 -13.68 -5.39 9.10
N ILE A 435 -13.29 -5.92 7.93
CA ILE A 435 -11.92 -6.38 7.69
C ILE A 435 -10.93 -5.21 7.81
N THR A 436 -11.22 -4.09 7.16
CA THR A 436 -10.36 -2.90 7.21
C THR A 436 -10.32 -2.30 8.61
N THR A 437 -11.43 -2.26 9.33
CA THR A 437 -11.50 -1.76 10.71
C THR A 437 -10.74 -2.66 11.67
N PHE A 438 -10.85 -3.99 11.53
CA PHE A 438 -10.08 -4.95 12.33
C PHE A 438 -8.58 -4.76 12.11
N THR A 439 -8.13 -4.64 10.85
CA THR A 439 -6.74 -4.37 10.49
C THR A 439 -6.25 -3.04 11.06
N SER A 440 -7.08 -1.99 10.98
CA SER A 440 -6.78 -0.67 11.55
C SER A 440 -6.68 -0.72 13.09
N ASN A 441 -7.50 -1.53 13.75
CA ASN A 441 -7.43 -1.69 15.20
C ASN A 441 -6.19 -2.45 15.67
N ILE A 442 -5.63 -3.37 14.88
CA ILE A 442 -4.31 -3.97 15.18
C ILE A 442 -3.22 -2.88 15.21
N ASN A 443 -3.31 -1.89 14.33
CA ASN A 443 -2.38 -0.75 14.25
C ASN A 443 -2.90 0.53 14.95
N ASN A 444 -3.80 0.40 15.92
CA ASN A 444 -4.39 1.56 16.60
C ASN A 444 -3.43 2.15 17.65
N PHE A 445 -2.53 2.99 17.18
CA PHE A 445 -1.58 3.69 18.04
C PHE A 445 -2.27 4.67 19.00
N ASN A 446 -3.18 5.50 18.47
CA ASN A 446 -3.70 6.67 19.17
C ASN A 446 -4.46 6.32 20.44
N VAL A 447 -5.38 5.36 20.36
CA VAL A 447 -6.24 5.02 21.52
C VAL A 447 -5.39 4.54 22.69
N ILE A 448 -4.49 3.61 22.44
CA ILE A 448 -3.66 3.03 23.51
C ILE A 448 -2.64 4.04 24.03
N TYR A 449 -1.89 4.71 23.14
CA TYR A 449 -0.83 5.60 23.55
C TYR A 449 -1.35 6.85 24.31
N LEU A 450 -2.47 7.42 23.86
CA LEU A 450 -3.04 8.62 24.48
C LEU A 450 -3.82 8.34 25.76
N LEU A 451 -4.37 7.12 25.92
CA LEU A 451 -5.09 6.73 27.15
C LEU A 451 -4.15 6.25 28.24
N SER A 452 -3.44 5.16 27.98
CA SER A 452 -2.68 4.40 28.97
C SER A 452 -1.18 4.52 28.81
N LYS A 453 -0.68 4.99 27.66
CA LYS A 453 0.74 4.90 27.26
C LYS A 453 1.28 3.46 27.32
N GLY A 454 0.38 2.47 27.22
CA GLY A 454 0.72 1.06 27.31
C GLY A 454 0.73 0.51 28.75
N ASP A 455 0.59 1.34 29.77
CA ASP A 455 0.64 0.92 31.19
C ASP A 455 -0.50 -0.06 31.58
N PRO A 456 -0.30 -0.86 32.64
CA PRO A 456 0.86 -0.91 33.51
C PRO A 456 2.06 -1.61 32.88
N THR A 457 3.27 -1.07 33.09
CA THR A 457 4.52 -1.67 32.63
C THR A 457 5.27 -2.22 33.85
N TYR A 458 5.63 -3.51 33.82
CA TYR A 458 6.35 -4.12 34.92
C TYR A 458 7.86 -3.84 34.85
N VAL A 459 8.53 -3.91 36.00
CA VAL A 459 9.98 -3.68 36.09
C VAL A 459 10.72 -4.74 35.25
N GLY A 460 11.60 -4.28 34.36
CA GLY A 460 12.36 -5.14 33.46
C GLY A 460 11.68 -5.41 32.12
N ASP A 461 10.41 -5.01 31.95
CA ASP A 461 9.70 -5.15 30.69
C ASP A 461 9.89 -3.91 29.79
N THR A 462 9.88 -4.14 28.48
CA THR A 462 9.92 -3.08 27.46
C THR A 462 8.53 -2.75 26.92
N ALA A 463 7.58 -3.66 27.07
CA ALA A 463 6.17 -3.50 26.73
C ALA A 463 5.30 -3.45 27.99
N GLY A 464 4.31 -2.58 28.01
CA GLY A 464 3.28 -2.58 29.06
C GLY A 464 2.11 -3.52 28.69
N GLN A 465 1.23 -3.74 29.67
CA GLN A 465 0.14 -4.72 29.58
C GLN A 465 -1.01 -4.31 28.64
N THR A 466 -1.08 -3.02 28.28
CA THR A 466 -2.05 -2.51 27.29
C THR A 466 -1.36 -2.17 25.96
N ASP A 467 -0.05 -2.33 25.84
CA ASP A 467 0.65 -2.08 24.58
C ASP A 467 0.18 -3.03 23.47
N LEU A 468 -0.05 -2.46 22.31
CA LEU A 468 -0.17 -3.21 21.06
C LEU A 468 1.21 -3.32 20.40
N LEU A 469 1.35 -4.16 19.39
CA LEU A 469 2.60 -4.28 18.64
C LEU A 469 3.09 -2.92 18.12
N VAL A 470 2.19 -2.06 17.65
CA VAL A 470 2.52 -0.73 17.13
C VAL A 470 2.97 0.26 18.21
N THR A 471 2.36 0.24 19.39
CA THR A 471 2.77 1.12 20.50
C THR A 471 4.06 0.64 21.15
N TRP A 472 4.26 -0.65 21.22
CA TRP A 472 5.53 -1.24 21.69
C TRP A 472 6.68 -0.94 20.71
N LEU A 473 6.46 -1.09 19.40
CA LEU A 473 7.41 -0.69 18.36
C LEU A 473 7.83 0.78 18.55
N TYR A 474 6.88 1.67 18.79
CA TYR A 474 7.15 3.09 19.05
C TYR A 474 8.03 3.28 20.29
N LYS A 475 7.72 2.63 21.41
CA LYS A 475 8.53 2.69 22.63
C LYS A 475 9.95 2.18 22.39
N LEU A 476 10.11 1.07 21.66
CA LEU A 476 11.44 0.54 21.32
C LEU A 476 12.22 1.53 20.46
N THR A 477 11.55 2.21 19.52
CA THR A 477 12.19 3.18 18.63
C THR A 477 12.54 4.48 19.33
N VAL A 478 11.58 5.10 20.03
CA VAL A 478 11.70 6.46 20.56
C VAL A 478 12.30 6.47 21.98
N ASP A 479 11.78 5.61 22.87
CA ASP A 479 12.16 5.65 24.28
C ASP A 479 13.43 4.82 24.55
N LYS A 480 13.55 3.64 23.90
CA LYS A 480 14.66 2.69 24.13
C LYS A 480 15.75 2.77 23.07
N GLN A 481 15.47 3.36 21.91
CA GLN A 481 16.39 3.44 20.77
C GLN A 481 16.97 2.08 20.36
N GLN A 482 16.14 1.02 20.42
CA GLN A 482 16.43 -0.34 19.96
C GLN A 482 15.82 -0.54 18.57
N TYR A 483 16.43 0.07 17.58
CA TYR A 483 15.86 0.15 16.21
C TYR A 483 15.81 -1.19 15.50
N ASN A 484 16.80 -2.06 15.74
CA ASN A 484 16.86 -3.42 15.22
C ASN A 484 15.63 -4.25 15.66
N LEU A 485 15.31 -4.26 16.96
CA LEU A 485 14.18 -4.99 17.51
C LEU A 485 12.84 -4.38 17.09
N ALA A 486 12.75 -3.05 17.06
CA ALA A 486 11.59 -2.35 16.54
C ALA A 486 11.30 -2.74 15.09
N ALA A 487 12.34 -2.80 14.25
CA ALA A 487 12.20 -3.21 12.84
C ALA A 487 11.72 -4.67 12.71
N VAL A 488 12.21 -5.59 13.54
CA VAL A 488 11.73 -6.98 13.57
C VAL A 488 10.25 -7.05 13.92
N ILE A 489 9.81 -6.35 14.98
CA ILE A 489 8.40 -6.29 15.37
C ILE A 489 7.55 -5.68 14.24
N GLY A 490 8.05 -4.63 13.57
CA GLY A 490 7.39 -4.04 12.42
C GLY A 490 7.18 -5.04 11.28
N ILE A 491 8.20 -5.81 10.91
CA ILE A 491 8.10 -6.87 9.89
C ILE A 491 7.10 -7.94 10.33
N MET A 492 7.18 -8.41 11.58
CA MET A 492 6.25 -9.42 12.08
C MET A 492 4.81 -8.94 12.09
N THR A 493 4.58 -7.68 12.52
CA THR A 493 3.26 -7.04 12.47
C THR A 493 2.73 -7.00 11.04
N PHE A 494 3.56 -6.59 10.08
CA PHE A 494 3.19 -6.57 8.66
C PHE A 494 2.82 -7.97 8.14
N LEU A 495 3.63 -9.00 8.43
CA LEU A 495 3.37 -10.37 7.99
C LEU A 495 2.06 -10.92 8.57
N ILE A 496 1.80 -10.68 9.85
CA ILE A 496 0.55 -11.09 10.51
C ILE A 496 -0.64 -10.38 9.88
N LEU A 497 -0.55 -9.06 9.68
CA LEU A 497 -1.62 -8.28 9.05
C LEU A 497 -1.87 -8.73 7.60
N ALA A 498 -0.83 -8.93 6.82
CA ALA A 498 -0.93 -9.40 5.45
C ALA A 498 -1.61 -10.78 5.38
N PHE A 499 -1.20 -11.71 6.26
CA PHE A 499 -1.80 -13.03 6.34
C PHE A 499 -3.29 -12.97 6.70
N VAL A 500 -3.64 -12.26 7.79
CA VAL A 500 -5.03 -12.13 8.25
C VAL A 500 -5.89 -11.47 7.18
N SER A 501 -5.41 -10.37 6.58
CA SER A 501 -6.13 -9.64 5.54
C SER A 501 -6.36 -10.48 4.29
N LEU A 502 -5.33 -11.21 3.81
CA LEU A 502 -5.45 -12.07 2.63
C LEU A 502 -6.41 -13.24 2.86
N VAL A 503 -6.32 -13.91 4.01
CA VAL A 503 -7.22 -15.03 4.36
C VAL A 503 -8.66 -14.55 4.45
N THR A 504 -8.88 -13.43 5.14
CA THR A 504 -10.24 -12.87 5.33
C THR A 504 -10.82 -12.37 4.01
N TYR A 505 -10.03 -11.66 3.20
CA TYR A 505 -10.46 -11.16 1.89
C TYR A 505 -10.83 -12.29 0.93
N ARG A 506 -10.00 -13.32 0.80
CA ARG A 506 -10.28 -14.48 -0.08
C ARG A 506 -11.53 -15.24 0.32
N ASN A 507 -11.90 -15.25 1.61
CA ASN A 507 -13.08 -15.92 2.11
C ASN A 507 -14.35 -15.02 2.08
N SER A 508 -14.21 -13.74 1.76
CA SER A 508 -15.34 -12.80 1.69
C SER A 508 -16.23 -13.08 0.47
N ALA A 509 -17.53 -12.82 0.60
CA ALA A 509 -18.49 -12.90 -0.51
C ALA A 509 -18.11 -11.96 -1.65
N SER A 510 -17.62 -10.76 -1.33
CA SER A 510 -17.18 -9.76 -2.32
C SER A 510 -16.10 -10.30 -3.28
N TYR A 511 -15.16 -11.10 -2.79
CA TYR A 511 -14.15 -11.72 -3.67
C TYR A 511 -14.73 -12.81 -4.58
N LYS A 512 -15.72 -13.57 -4.08
CA LYS A 512 -16.37 -14.64 -4.85
C LYS A 512 -17.23 -14.08 -5.97
N ASP A 513 -17.93 -12.97 -5.72
CA ASP A 513 -18.78 -12.31 -6.71
C ASP A 513 -17.96 -11.60 -7.81
N GLU A 514 -16.81 -11.02 -7.52
CA GLU A 514 -15.89 -10.51 -8.54
C GLU A 514 -15.37 -11.62 -9.48
N GLY A 515 -15.25 -12.85 -8.99
CA GLY A 515 -14.91 -14.04 -9.80
C GLY A 515 -16.01 -14.48 -10.75
N ALA A 516 -17.28 -14.20 -10.45
CA ALA A 516 -18.42 -14.56 -11.27
C ALA A 516 -18.59 -13.64 -12.49
N PHE A 517 -18.01 -12.43 -12.49
CA PHE A 517 -18.01 -11.48 -13.61
C PHE A 517 -16.84 -11.69 -14.60
N LYS A 518 -16.01 -12.69 -14.42
CA LYS A 518 -14.96 -13.11 -15.36
C LYS A 518 -15.38 -14.35 -16.12
#